data_5be8e1b7bab6e170f6b0b46036a2ed53
#
_entry.id   5be8e1b7bab6e170f6b0b46036a2ed53
#
_cell.length_a   1.000
_cell.length_b   1.000
_cell.length_c   1.000
_cell.angle_alpha   90.00
_cell.angle_beta   90.00
_cell.angle_gamma   90.00
#
_symmetry.space_group_name_H-M   'P 1'
#
loop_
_entity.id
_entity.type
_entity.pdbx_description
1 polymer ?
#
loop_
_entity_poly.entity_id
_entity_poly.type
_entity_poly.pdbx_seq_one_letter_code
_entity_poly.pdbx_strand_id
1 'polypeptide(L)'
;MSDYYEILGVSRDATNDEIKKAYRKLARELHPDVNPEAGAEDRFKEVGRAYETLSNPEKRQVYDMGGDPNGAAGFGQGFGFTDIFETFFGAAAGGQRGPTPRQRRGQDALIRIEVDLQEATFGGTRELQIDTAVVCPTCTGSCCRPGTSPQVCDVCKGRGQVQRVARSFLGQVMTTQPCARCHGFGSVIPDPCLECSGEGRVRTRRTIAIKIPAGVDTGTRIQLAGHGEVGPAGGPSGDLYVEVVERPHPTFTRRGDDLHCTLEMPMTAAALGTTVELETLDGSEEIDVRPGTQSGEVVTLRGLGVAHLRGAGRGDLVVHLSVLTPKALDEEQERLLRELAALRGEERPAGRMAPAQGSGLFSKLRDKIAGH
;
A
#
# COMPACT_ATOMS: atom_id res chain seq x y z
N MET A 1 12.66 23.96 38.28
CA MET A 1 12.64 22.98 37.15
C MET A 1 13.54 21.85 37.56
N SER A 2 13.02 20.63 37.64
CA SER A 2 13.82 19.46 38.01
C SER A 2 14.84 19.18 36.91
N ASP A 3 16.10 18.92 37.30
CA ASP A 3 17.18 18.63 36.32
C ASP A 3 16.93 17.26 35.66
N TYR A 4 17.02 17.19 34.35
CA TYR A 4 16.79 15.95 33.59
C TYR A 4 17.76 14.82 34.00
N TYR A 5 18.95 15.15 34.45
CA TYR A 5 19.89 14.18 34.99
C TYR A 5 19.41 13.62 36.32
N GLU A 6 18.83 14.46 37.19
CA GLU A 6 18.22 14.05 38.45
C GLU A 6 16.96 13.20 38.25
N ILE A 7 16.12 13.55 37.23
CA ILE A 7 14.92 12.76 36.90
C ILE A 7 15.28 11.34 36.45
N LEU A 8 16.37 11.19 35.67
CA LEU A 8 16.86 9.86 35.26
C LEU A 8 17.76 9.19 36.31
N GLY A 9 18.18 9.90 37.36
CA GLY A 9 19.07 9.39 38.40
C GLY A 9 20.47 9.08 37.89
N VAL A 10 20.99 9.88 36.97
CA VAL A 10 22.32 9.71 36.37
C VAL A 10 23.18 10.96 36.57
N SER A 11 24.50 10.81 36.54
CA SER A 11 25.41 11.94 36.63
C SER A 11 25.43 12.77 35.31
N ARG A 12 25.85 14.03 35.38
CA ARG A 12 25.96 14.89 34.19
C ARG A 12 27.01 14.40 33.20
N ASP A 13 27.95 13.57 33.63
CA ASP A 13 28.97 12.95 32.78
C ASP A 13 28.53 11.57 32.25
N ALA A 14 27.30 11.14 32.50
CA ALA A 14 26.81 9.83 32.11
C ALA A 14 26.88 9.63 30.58
N THR A 15 27.28 8.46 30.17
CA THR A 15 27.31 8.03 28.79
C THR A 15 25.90 7.78 28.25
N ASN A 16 25.73 7.78 26.93
CA ASN A 16 24.45 7.48 26.29
C ASN A 16 23.90 6.09 26.68
N ASP A 17 24.78 5.11 26.92
CA ASP A 17 24.38 3.76 27.34
C ASP A 17 23.86 3.74 28.79
N GLU A 18 24.46 4.53 29.68
CA GLU A 18 23.99 4.71 31.07
C GLU A 18 22.63 5.41 31.13
N ILE A 19 22.45 6.47 30.35
CA ILE A 19 21.17 7.17 30.20
C ILE A 19 20.09 6.21 29.69
N LYS A 20 20.40 5.41 28.68
CA LYS A 20 19.48 4.42 28.13
C LYS A 20 19.11 3.32 29.11
N LYS A 21 20.09 2.87 29.92
CA LYS A 21 19.89 1.86 30.95
C LYS A 21 19.01 2.38 32.11
N ALA A 22 19.25 3.62 32.56
CA ALA A 22 18.45 4.30 33.58
C ALA A 22 17.00 4.49 33.11
N TYR A 23 16.80 4.99 31.90
CA TYR A 23 15.47 5.12 31.29
C TYR A 23 14.69 3.80 31.27
N ARG A 24 15.33 2.72 30.78
CA ARG A 24 14.68 1.40 30.70
C ARG A 24 14.27 0.86 32.07
N LYS A 25 15.02 1.16 33.11
CA LYS A 25 14.69 0.78 34.48
C LYS A 25 13.46 1.54 34.97
N LEU A 26 13.49 2.88 34.89
CA LEU A 26 12.39 3.75 35.33
C LEU A 26 11.11 3.55 34.49
N ALA A 27 11.24 3.31 33.19
CA ALA A 27 10.10 3.04 32.31
C ALA A 27 9.35 1.75 32.67
N ARG A 28 10.04 0.71 33.18
CA ARG A 28 9.39 -0.51 33.69
C ARG A 28 8.73 -0.30 35.04
N GLU A 29 9.35 0.48 35.93
CA GLU A 29 8.84 0.76 37.26
C GLU A 29 7.62 1.69 37.25
N LEU A 30 7.57 2.62 36.29
CA LEU A 30 6.51 3.64 36.16
C LEU A 30 5.48 3.32 35.07
N HIS A 31 5.55 2.12 34.44
CA HIS A 31 4.60 1.76 33.38
C HIS A 31 3.17 1.70 33.92
N PRO A 32 2.17 2.31 33.23
CA PRO A 32 0.80 2.37 33.72
C PRO A 32 0.15 1.00 33.96
N ASP A 33 0.60 -0.05 33.21
CA ASP A 33 0.11 -1.42 33.41
C ASP A 33 0.70 -2.11 34.65
N VAL A 34 1.79 -1.58 35.21
CA VAL A 34 2.51 -2.19 36.34
C VAL A 34 2.36 -1.36 37.62
N ASN A 35 2.20 -0.06 37.49
CA ASN A 35 2.11 0.86 38.62
C ASN A 35 0.82 1.70 38.54
N PRO A 36 -0.25 1.35 39.29
CA PRO A 36 -1.53 2.07 39.31
C PRO A 36 -1.54 3.30 40.23
N GLU A 37 -0.39 3.74 40.80
CA GLU A 37 -0.34 4.87 41.73
C GLU A 37 -0.71 6.20 41.04
N ALA A 38 -1.50 7.02 41.73
CA ALA A 38 -1.83 8.37 41.28
C ALA A 38 -0.55 9.22 41.20
N GLY A 39 -0.16 9.62 39.96
CA GLY A 39 1.07 10.39 39.66
C GLY A 39 2.17 9.59 38.97
N ALA A 40 2.04 8.27 38.81
CA ALA A 40 2.99 7.45 38.05
C ALA A 40 3.01 7.84 36.55
N GLU A 41 1.87 8.19 35.98
CA GLU A 41 1.74 8.64 34.63
C GLU A 41 2.47 9.97 34.39
N ASP A 42 2.39 10.91 35.29
CA ASP A 42 3.07 12.20 35.14
C ASP A 42 4.59 12.04 35.27
N ARG A 43 5.05 11.20 36.22
CA ARG A 43 6.48 10.84 36.34
C ARG A 43 6.99 10.09 35.12
N PHE A 44 6.18 9.20 34.55
CA PHE A 44 6.54 8.51 33.29
C PHE A 44 6.74 9.49 32.14
N LYS A 45 5.86 10.50 32.00
CA LYS A 45 6.00 11.58 31.01
C LYS A 45 7.25 12.41 31.23
N GLU A 46 7.59 12.71 32.49
CA GLU A 46 8.82 13.47 32.83
C GLU A 46 10.09 12.67 32.49
N VAL A 47 10.12 11.38 32.84
CA VAL A 47 11.21 10.46 32.50
C VAL A 47 11.36 10.31 30.99
N GLY A 48 10.25 10.25 30.23
CA GLY A 48 10.25 10.23 28.77
C GLY A 48 10.86 11.48 28.16
N ARG A 49 10.48 12.68 28.65
CA ARG A 49 11.04 13.97 28.20
C ARG A 49 12.52 14.09 28.52
N ALA A 50 12.94 13.69 29.73
CA ALA A 50 14.34 13.70 30.11
C ALA A 50 15.19 12.81 29.22
N TYR A 51 14.72 11.59 28.90
CA TYR A 51 15.39 10.67 28.00
C TYR A 51 15.46 11.21 26.57
N GLU A 52 14.38 11.75 26.04
CA GLU A 52 14.34 12.32 24.69
C GLU A 52 15.38 13.45 24.51
N THR A 53 15.57 14.25 25.55
CA THR A 53 16.52 15.35 25.53
C THR A 53 17.97 14.85 25.69
N LEU A 54 18.23 13.99 26.66
CA LEU A 54 19.60 13.58 26.98
C LEU A 54 20.15 12.46 26.11
N SER A 55 19.29 11.69 25.42
CA SER A 55 19.72 10.64 24.50
C SER A 55 20.21 11.17 23.15
N ASN A 56 19.81 12.38 22.77
CA ASN A 56 20.26 13.04 21.56
C ASN A 56 21.43 13.98 21.91
N PRO A 57 22.64 13.77 21.34
CA PRO A 57 23.83 14.60 21.63
C PRO A 57 23.61 16.09 21.42
N GLU A 58 22.85 16.45 20.40
CA GLU A 58 22.59 17.86 20.04
C GLU A 58 21.62 18.51 21.04
N LYS A 59 20.52 17.81 21.39
CA LYS A 59 19.56 18.31 22.42
C LYS A 59 20.22 18.39 23.79
N ARG A 60 21.07 17.42 24.13
CA ARG A 60 21.84 17.40 25.38
C ARG A 60 22.77 18.61 25.46
N GLN A 61 23.50 18.91 24.39
CA GLN A 61 24.40 20.06 24.36
C GLN A 61 23.66 21.38 24.55
N VAL A 62 22.47 21.56 23.93
CA VAL A 62 21.63 22.75 24.13
C VAL A 62 21.14 22.83 25.58
N TYR A 63 20.73 21.72 26.17
CA TYR A 63 20.31 21.66 27.55
C TYR A 63 21.45 21.99 28.53
N ASP A 64 22.65 21.46 28.31
CA ASP A 64 23.82 21.69 29.12
C ASP A 64 24.31 23.17 29.04
N MET A 65 24.03 23.87 27.95
CA MET A 65 24.28 25.32 27.77
C MET A 65 23.20 26.20 28.43
N GLY A 66 22.22 25.60 29.12
CA GLY A 66 21.14 26.32 29.81
C GLY A 66 19.98 26.72 28.90
N GLY A 67 19.92 26.21 27.66
CA GLY A 67 18.78 26.33 26.75
C GLY A 67 17.67 25.35 27.10
N ASP A 68 16.41 25.76 26.90
CA ASP A 68 15.29 24.83 26.98
C ASP A 68 15.07 24.16 25.62
N PRO A 69 15.48 22.90 25.41
CA PRO A 69 15.31 22.18 24.16
C PRO A 69 13.84 21.86 23.82
N ASN A 70 12.93 22.06 24.79
CA ASN A 70 11.49 21.90 24.65
C ASN A 70 10.73 23.21 24.94
N GLY A 71 11.43 24.36 25.02
CA GLY A 71 10.89 25.66 25.36
C GLY A 71 9.79 26.10 24.41
N ALA A 72 8.57 25.83 24.78
CA ALA A 72 7.37 26.41 24.21
C ALA A 72 7.24 27.86 24.71
N ALA A 73 8.01 28.78 24.16
CA ALA A 73 7.65 30.20 24.22
C ALA A 73 6.84 30.53 22.96
N GLY A 74 5.52 30.29 23.06
CA GLY A 74 4.46 30.98 22.34
C GLY A 74 4.63 31.21 20.85
N PHE A 75 4.36 30.17 20.03
CA PHE A 75 3.70 30.38 18.72
C PHE A 75 2.98 29.08 18.32
N GLY A 76 1.72 29.23 17.90
CA GLY A 76 0.76 28.17 17.72
C GLY A 76 1.15 27.06 16.72
N GLN A 77 0.63 25.92 17.02
CA GLN A 77 0.29 24.77 16.14
C GLN A 77 0.77 24.85 14.68
N GLY A 78 1.76 24.07 14.31
CA GLY A 78 1.94 23.68 12.91
C GLY A 78 3.35 23.75 12.31
N PHE A 79 4.38 24.24 13.01
CA PHE A 79 5.74 24.24 12.46
C PHE A 79 6.63 23.25 13.21
N GLY A 80 7.06 22.22 12.51
CA GLY A 80 7.98 21.22 13.03
C GLY A 80 9.33 21.82 13.40
N PHE A 81 9.96 21.29 14.44
CA PHE A 81 11.26 21.68 14.99
C PHE A 81 12.39 21.68 13.93
N THR A 82 12.24 20.92 12.87
CA THR A 82 13.13 20.87 11.69
C THR A 82 13.18 22.21 10.95
N ASP A 83 12.06 22.93 10.85
CA ASP A 83 12.01 24.21 10.12
C ASP A 83 12.68 25.34 10.89
N ILE A 84 12.62 25.33 12.23
CA ILE A 84 13.29 26.35 13.07
C ILE A 84 14.80 26.10 13.13
N PHE A 85 15.21 24.83 13.19
CA PHE A 85 16.62 24.46 13.15
C PHE A 85 17.24 24.74 11.77
N GLU A 86 16.54 24.43 10.67
CA GLU A 86 16.96 24.81 9.31
C GLU A 86 16.99 26.32 9.12
N THR A 87 16.07 27.07 9.74
CA THR A 87 16.04 28.54 9.59
C THR A 87 17.15 29.23 10.41
N PHE A 88 17.49 28.75 11.60
CA PHE A 88 18.47 29.37 12.48
C PHE A 88 19.90 28.86 12.28
N PHE A 89 20.08 27.53 12.11
CA PHE A 89 21.39 26.93 11.88
C PHE A 89 21.72 26.73 10.41
N GLY A 90 20.72 26.50 9.55
CA GLY A 90 20.90 26.51 8.11
C GLY A 90 21.31 27.85 7.54
N ALA A 91 20.93 28.94 8.20
CA ALA A 91 21.41 30.30 7.86
C ALA A 91 22.87 30.56 8.30
N ALA A 92 23.34 29.89 9.38
CA ALA A 92 24.72 30.01 9.87
C ALA A 92 25.70 29.04 9.19
N ALA A 93 25.22 27.86 8.77
CA ALA A 93 25.94 26.92 7.91
C ALA A 93 25.77 27.28 6.43
N GLY A 94 25.86 28.58 6.09
CA GLY A 94 25.66 29.16 4.75
C GLY A 94 26.40 28.46 3.61
N GLY A 95 26.09 27.18 3.42
CA GLY A 95 26.36 26.49 2.19
C GLY A 95 25.54 27.17 1.11
N GLN A 96 26.19 27.95 0.25
CA GLN A 96 25.60 28.52 -0.95
C GLN A 96 24.88 27.39 -1.71
N ARG A 97 23.58 27.25 -1.48
CA ARG A 97 22.74 26.40 -2.37
C ARG A 97 22.91 27.00 -3.76
N GLY A 98 23.57 26.27 -4.62
CA GLY A 98 23.75 26.66 -6.01
C GLY A 98 22.38 26.86 -6.71
N PRO A 99 22.39 27.28 -7.97
CA PRO A 99 21.14 27.46 -8.72
C PRO A 99 20.33 26.16 -8.73
N THR A 100 19.02 26.29 -8.60
CA THR A 100 18.10 25.14 -8.69
C THR A 100 18.24 24.51 -10.07
N PRO A 101 18.49 23.19 -10.18
CA PRO A 101 18.58 22.53 -11.48
C PRO A 101 17.22 22.61 -12.20
N ARG A 102 17.23 22.91 -13.50
CA ARG A 102 16.02 22.87 -14.33
C ARG A 102 15.53 21.45 -14.52
N GLN A 103 16.46 20.50 -14.67
CA GLN A 103 16.16 19.08 -14.76
C GLN A 103 15.78 18.57 -13.37
N ARG A 104 14.57 18.04 -13.27
CA ARG A 104 14.06 17.37 -12.08
C ARG A 104 13.41 16.06 -12.50
N ARG A 105 13.35 15.06 -11.61
CA ARG A 105 12.66 13.82 -11.86
C ARG A 105 11.19 14.10 -12.14
N GLY A 106 10.63 13.40 -13.11
CA GLY A 106 9.22 13.40 -13.43
C GLY A 106 8.37 12.77 -12.34
N GLN A 107 7.07 12.97 -12.44
CA GLN A 107 6.12 12.40 -11.50
C GLN A 107 5.91 10.91 -11.80
N ASP A 108 5.70 10.16 -10.74
CA ASP A 108 5.24 8.79 -10.86
C ASP A 108 3.75 8.80 -11.26
N ALA A 109 3.35 7.84 -12.10
CA ALA A 109 1.99 7.70 -12.56
C ALA A 109 1.36 6.44 -11.98
N LEU A 110 0.06 6.49 -11.66
CA LEU A 110 -0.74 5.34 -11.25
C LEU A 110 -1.88 5.16 -12.24
N ILE A 111 -2.00 3.97 -12.81
CA ILE A 111 -3.12 3.57 -13.65
C ILE A 111 -3.76 2.31 -13.09
N ARG A 112 -5.06 2.13 -13.32
CA ARG A 112 -5.79 0.91 -12.97
C ARG A 112 -6.13 0.14 -14.23
N ILE A 113 -5.96 -1.18 -14.15
CA ILE A 113 -6.35 -2.11 -15.20
C ILE A 113 -7.31 -3.14 -14.63
N GLU A 114 -8.33 -3.46 -15.41
CA GLU A 114 -9.21 -4.58 -15.10
C GLU A 114 -8.66 -5.83 -15.78
N VAL A 115 -8.51 -6.90 -15.02
CA VAL A 115 -8.11 -8.23 -15.50
C VAL A 115 -9.26 -9.21 -15.28
N ASP A 116 -9.41 -10.20 -16.13
CA ASP A 116 -10.31 -11.32 -15.88
C ASP A 116 -9.63 -12.38 -15.00
N LEU A 117 -10.44 -13.29 -14.45
CA LEU A 117 -9.95 -14.34 -13.55
C LEU A 117 -8.93 -15.25 -14.22
N GLN A 118 -9.07 -15.51 -15.52
CA GLN A 118 -8.13 -16.34 -16.28
C GLN A 118 -6.77 -15.65 -16.40
N GLU A 119 -6.75 -14.35 -16.75
CA GLU A 119 -5.54 -13.53 -16.81
C GLU A 119 -4.90 -13.39 -15.43
N ALA A 120 -5.71 -13.22 -14.38
CA ALA A 120 -5.23 -13.16 -12.99
C ALA A 120 -4.60 -14.48 -12.55
N THR A 121 -5.16 -15.62 -12.97
CA THR A 121 -4.67 -16.96 -12.62
C THR A 121 -3.37 -17.32 -13.32
N PHE A 122 -3.30 -17.14 -14.64
CA PHE A 122 -2.19 -17.60 -15.47
C PHE A 122 -1.17 -16.54 -15.79
N GLY A 123 -1.50 -15.26 -15.55
CA GLY A 123 -0.71 -14.14 -16.00
C GLY A 123 -0.79 -13.94 -17.51
N GLY A 124 -0.11 -12.92 -17.98
CA GLY A 124 -0.11 -12.62 -19.42
C GLY A 124 0.71 -11.38 -19.75
N THR A 125 0.69 -11.03 -21.01
CA THR A 125 1.26 -9.75 -21.48
C THR A 125 0.14 -8.94 -22.13
N ARG A 126 -0.01 -7.69 -21.68
CA ARG A 126 -1.04 -6.78 -22.19
C ARG A 126 -0.42 -5.48 -22.65
N GLU A 127 -0.90 -4.95 -23.77
CA GLU A 127 -0.55 -3.61 -24.23
C GLU A 127 -1.49 -2.57 -23.62
N LEU A 128 -0.90 -1.54 -23.02
CA LEU A 128 -1.62 -0.41 -22.45
C LEU A 128 -1.28 0.87 -23.18
N GLN A 129 -2.30 1.65 -23.50
CA GLN A 129 -2.14 3.01 -23.98
C GLN A 129 -2.22 3.97 -22.80
N ILE A 130 -1.17 4.76 -22.62
CA ILE A 130 -1.09 5.76 -21.56
C ILE A 130 -0.83 7.14 -22.14
N ASP A 131 -1.43 8.15 -21.56
CA ASP A 131 -1.11 9.55 -21.83
C ASP A 131 -0.02 10.00 -20.87
N THR A 132 1.18 10.26 -21.38
CA THR A 132 2.35 10.56 -20.55
C THR A 132 3.17 11.69 -21.16
N ALA A 133 4.02 12.32 -20.36
CA ALA A 133 4.99 13.28 -20.83
C ALA A 133 6.26 12.56 -21.30
N VAL A 134 6.70 12.86 -22.52
CA VAL A 134 7.95 12.36 -23.09
C VAL A 134 8.90 13.53 -23.36
N VAL A 135 10.18 13.23 -23.55
CA VAL A 135 11.16 14.24 -23.96
C VAL A 135 10.70 14.89 -25.27
N CYS A 136 10.73 16.22 -25.33
CA CYS A 136 10.37 16.93 -26.55
C CYS A 136 11.30 16.51 -27.72
N PRO A 137 10.80 16.00 -28.83
CA PRO A 137 11.63 15.53 -29.91
C PRO A 137 12.42 16.65 -30.59
N THR A 138 11.86 17.87 -30.62
CA THR A 138 12.48 19.02 -31.31
C THR A 138 13.66 19.59 -30.51
N CYS A 139 13.55 19.74 -29.20
CA CYS A 139 14.63 20.33 -28.40
C CYS A 139 15.40 19.31 -27.55
N THR A 140 15.00 18.05 -27.55
CA THR A 140 15.63 16.94 -26.79
C THR A 140 15.87 17.27 -25.31
N GLY A 141 14.93 18.03 -24.70
CA GLY A 141 15.01 18.43 -23.29
C GLY A 141 15.78 19.71 -23.02
N SER A 142 16.40 20.36 -24.01
CA SER A 142 17.14 21.63 -23.81
C SER A 142 16.23 22.82 -23.48
N CYS A 143 14.94 22.71 -23.71
CA CYS A 143 13.95 23.78 -23.56
C CYS A 143 14.08 24.93 -24.54
N CYS A 144 15.16 24.98 -25.34
CA CYS A 144 15.48 26.06 -26.26
C CYS A 144 15.08 25.69 -27.69
N ARG A 145 14.88 26.72 -28.52
CA ARG A 145 14.76 26.55 -29.97
C ARG A 145 16.03 25.88 -30.51
N PRO A 146 15.95 24.95 -31.47
CA PRO A 146 17.11 24.35 -32.09
C PRO A 146 18.11 25.42 -32.56
N GLY A 147 19.39 25.22 -32.26
CA GLY A 147 20.47 26.18 -32.54
C GLY A 147 20.66 27.28 -31.48
N THR A 148 19.84 27.33 -30.45
CA THR A 148 20.00 28.24 -29.30
C THR A 148 20.27 27.49 -28.01
N SER A 149 20.83 28.19 -27.00
CA SER A 149 21.17 27.59 -25.70
C SER A 149 20.74 28.49 -24.55
N PRO A 150 20.56 27.93 -23.35
CA PRO A 150 20.31 28.74 -22.15
C PRO A 150 21.46 29.73 -21.89
N GLN A 151 21.14 30.95 -21.53
CA GLN A 151 22.13 32.00 -21.21
C GLN A 151 22.24 32.17 -19.70
N VAL A 152 23.44 32.53 -19.23
CA VAL A 152 23.64 32.87 -17.81
C VAL A 152 22.81 34.09 -17.45
N CYS A 153 22.09 34.03 -16.36
CA CYS A 153 21.28 35.16 -15.88
C CYS A 153 22.15 36.37 -15.59
N ASP A 154 21.86 37.49 -16.21
CA ASP A 154 22.57 38.77 -16.07
C ASP A 154 22.43 39.41 -14.68
N VAL A 155 21.32 39.14 -13.98
CA VAL A 155 21.01 39.67 -12.64
C VAL A 155 21.78 38.95 -11.54
N CYS A 156 21.70 37.63 -11.48
CA CYS A 156 22.33 36.82 -10.44
C CYS A 156 23.68 36.22 -10.83
N LYS A 157 24.14 36.46 -12.05
CA LYS A 157 25.40 35.94 -12.60
C LYS A 157 25.56 34.41 -12.42
N GLY A 158 24.48 33.67 -12.65
CA GLY A 158 24.47 32.21 -12.52
C GLY A 158 24.16 31.66 -11.13
N ARG A 159 24.12 32.51 -10.10
CA ARG A 159 23.92 32.08 -8.70
C ARG A 159 22.50 31.59 -8.38
N GLY A 160 21.52 31.94 -9.20
CA GLY A 160 20.11 31.64 -8.95
C GLY A 160 19.45 32.48 -7.85
N GLN A 161 20.23 33.16 -7.03
CA GLN A 161 19.77 33.89 -5.86
C GLN A 161 20.35 35.30 -5.83
N VAL A 162 19.63 36.22 -5.19
CA VAL A 162 20.02 37.58 -4.96
C VAL A 162 19.93 37.93 -3.48
N GLN A 163 20.89 38.65 -2.95
CA GLN A 163 20.86 39.14 -1.58
C GLN A 163 20.12 40.47 -1.53
N ARG A 164 19.19 40.61 -0.59
CA ARG A 164 18.48 41.85 -0.30
C ARG A 164 18.60 42.17 1.18
N VAL A 165 18.81 43.47 1.46
CA VAL A 165 18.77 43.97 2.84
C VAL A 165 17.33 44.20 3.22
N ALA A 166 16.81 43.44 4.17
CA ALA A 166 15.50 43.65 4.77
C ALA A 166 15.65 44.40 6.09
N ARG A 167 14.82 45.40 6.33
CA ARG A 167 14.76 46.10 7.62
C ARG A 167 13.88 45.27 8.57
N SER A 168 14.44 44.81 9.65
CA SER A 168 13.78 44.15 10.76
C SER A 168 13.78 45.05 11.99
N PHE A 169 12.95 44.81 12.98
CA PHE A 169 12.96 45.51 14.26
C PHE A 169 14.27 45.31 15.03
N LEU A 170 15.07 44.30 14.68
CA LEU A 170 16.43 44.06 15.21
C LEU A 170 17.55 44.70 14.36
N GLY A 171 17.22 45.50 13.34
CA GLY A 171 18.19 46.12 12.44
C GLY A 171 18.10 45.64 10.98
N GLN A 172 19.18 45.85 10.24
CA GLN A 172 19.29 45.42 8.85
C GLN A 172 19.75 43.97 8.78
N VAL A 173 18.94 43.11 8.18
CA VAL A 173 19.24 41.66 7.98
C VAL A 173 19.41 41.42 6.49
N MET A 174 20.49 40.75 6.10
CA MET A 174 20.68 40.28 4.73
C MET A 174 19.89 39.01 4.50
N THR A 175 18.89 39.08 3.63
CA THR A 175 18.08 37.91 3.24
C THR A 175 18.43 37.48 1.82
N THR A 176 18.53 36.17 1.60
CA THR A 176 18.74 35.55 0.29
C THR A 176 17.41 35.15 -0.30
N GLN A 177 17.09 35.64 -1.50
CA GLN A 177 15.85 35.33 -2.20
C GLN A 177 16.14 34.76 -3.60
N PRO A 178 15.26 33.87 -4.14
CA PRO A 178 15.37 33.43 -5.53
C PRO A 178 15.40 34.63 -6.47
N CYS A 179 16.28 34.61 -7.47
CA CYS A 179 16.36 35.66 -8.46
C CYS A 179 15.09 35.76 -9.28
N ALA A 180 14.41 36.90 -9.25
CA ALA A 180 13.14 37.09 -9.96
C ALA A 180 13.25 36.93 -11.49
N ARG A 181 14.44 37.16 -12.07
CA ARG A 181 14.69 37.06 -13.52
C ARG A 181 14.73 35.61 -13.98
N CYS A 182 15.43 34.74 -13.25
CA CYS A 182 15.63 33.34 -13.62
C CYS A 182 14.87 32.35 -12.72
N HIS A 183 14.08 32.84 -11.77
CA HIS A 183 13.30 32.02 -10.84
C HIS A 183 14.12 30.95 -10.08
N GLY A 184 15.35 31.29 -9.76
CA GLY A 184 16.24 30.38 -9.04
C GLY A 184 17.13 29.49 -9.91
N PHE A 185 16.93 29.44 -11.22
CA PHE A 185 17.66 28.54 -12.12
C PHE A 185 19.06 29.00 -12.50
N GLY A 186 19.44 30.23 -12.22
CA GLY A 186 20.75 30.79 -12.60
C GLY A 186 20.92 31.06 -14.10
N SER A 187 20.07 30.52 -14.95
CA SER A 187 20.04 30.70 -16.40
C SER A 187 18.67 31.16 -16.88
N VAL A 188 18.62 31.83 -18.01
CA VAL A 188 17.40 32.22 -18.72
C VAL A 188 17.36 31.55 -20.10
N ILE A 189 16.17 31.31 -20.62
CA ILE A 189 15.94 30.79 -21.97
C ILE A 189 15.38 31.92 -22.81
N PRO A 190 16.19 32.59 -23.66
CA PRO A 190 15.73 33.73 -24.46
C PRO A 190 14.74 33.28 -25.54
N ASP A 191 15.06 32.15 -26.20
CA ASP A 191 14.31 31.59 -27.30
C ASP A 191 13.78 30.21 -26.90
N PRO A 192 12.57 30.13 -26.30
CA PRO A 192 11.99 28.86 -25.90
C PRO A 192 11.63 28.01 -27.12
N CYS A 193 11.72 26.71 -26.98
CA CYS A 193 11.24 25.75 -27.98
C CYS A 193 9.72 25.92 -28.19
N LEU A 194 9.31 26.10 -29.43
CA LEU A 194 7.91 26.37 -29.76
C LEU A 194 7.00 25.15 -29.50
N GLU A 195 7.51 23.95 -29.70
CA GLU A 195 6.72 22.72 -29.53
C GLU A 195 6.39 22.44 -28.05
N CYS A 196 7.36 22.59 -27.17
CA CYS A 196 7.16 22.33 -25.74
C CYS A 196 7.05 23.63 -24.90
N SER A 197 7.01 24.80 -25.52
CA SER A 197 6.92 26.10 -24.84
C SER A 197 7.98 26.31 -23.74
N GLY A 198 9.16 25.70 -23.93
CA GLY A 198 10.27 25.80 -22.97
C GLY A 198 10.21 24.80 -21.80
N GLU A 199 9.27 23.83 -21.78
CA GLU A 199 9.22 22.80 -20.75
C GLU A 199 10.22 21.67 -20.96
N GLY A 200 10.70 21.44 -22.21
CA GLY A 200 11.60 20.35 -22.56
C GLY A 200 10.92 18.98 -22.67
N ARG A 201 9.60 18.92 -22.50
CA ARG A 201 8.76 17.72 -22.58
C ARG A 201 7.44 18.02 -23.26
N VAL A 202 6.82 17.03 -23.87
CA VAL A 202 5.51 17.11 -24.51
C VAL A 202 4.62 15.95 -24.07
N ARG A 203 3.31 16.17 -23.99
CA ARG A 203 2.35 15.11 -23.70
C ARG A 203 2.04 14.35 -24.99
N THR A 204 2.10 13.02 -24.89
CA THR A 204 1.77 12.13 -26.02
C THR A 204 1.18 10.83 -25.50
N ARG A 205 0.47 10.15 -26.38
CA ARG A 205 -0.03 8.80 -26.14
C ARG A 205 1.04 7.79 -26.51
N ARG A 206 1.35 6.89 -25.57
CA ARG A 206 2.35 5.82 -25.76
C ARG A 206 1.74 4.47 -25.43
N THR A 207 2.04 3.46 -26.25
CA THR A 207 1.71 2.07 -25.95
C THR A 207 2.88 1.41 -25.24
N ILE A 208 2.60 0.74 -24.11
CA ILE A 208 3.58 -0.04 -23.35
C ILE A 208 3.06 -1.46 -23.16
N ALA A 209 3.94 -2.45 -23.39
CA ALA A 209 3.64 -3.83 -23.04
C ALA A 209 3.97 -4.04 -21.54
N ILE A 210 3.01 -4.55 -20.81
CA ILE A 210 3.18 -4.93 -19.40
C ILE A 210 3.05 -6.43 -19.23
N LYS A 211 3.87 -7.00 -18.38
CA LYS A 211 3.76 -8.40 -17.97
C LYS A 211 2.98 -8.48 -16.67
N ILE A 212 1.82 -9.11 -16.72
CA ILE A 212 0.98 -9.40 -15.55
C ILE A 212 1.45 -10.74 -14.99
N PRO A 213 1.98 -10.79 -13.75
CA PRO A 213 2.39 -12.06 -13.16
C PRO A 213 1.16 -12.95 -12.87
N ALA A 214 1.35 -14.27 -12.90
CA ALA A 214 0.33 -15.20 -12.45
C ALA A 214 0.04 -15.01 -10.95
N GLY A 215 -1.21 -15.18 -10.56
CA GLY A 215 -1.63 -15.08 -9.17
C GLY A 215 -1.87 -13.66 -8.66
N VAL A 216 -1.91 -12.66 -9.54
CA VAL A 216 -2.25 -11.28 -9.13
C VAL A 216 -3.64 -11.21 -8.52
N ASP A 217 -3.79 -10.34 -7.53
CA ASP A 217 -5.06 -10.05 -6.86
C ASP A 217 -5.40 -8.57 -6.97
N THR A 218 -6.65 -8.24 -6.73
CA THR A 218 -7.10 -6.84 -6.66
C THR A 218 -6.25 -6.05 -5.67
N GLY A 219 -5.74 -4.88 -6.10
CA GLY A 219 -4.83 -4.04 -5.34
C GLY A 219 -3.34 -4.38 -5.54
N THR A 220 -3.01 -5.44 -6.28
CA THR A 220 -1.61 -5.71 -6.68
C THR A 220 -1.09 -4.58 -7.55
N ARG A 221 0.08 -4.04 -7.22
CA ARG A 221 0.74 -2.96 -7.97
C ARG A 221 1.99 -3.49 -8.66
N ILE A 222 2.01 -3.33 -9.97
CA ILE A 222 3.15 -3.68 -10.83
C ILE A 222 3.92 -2.38 -11.11
N GLN A 223 5.18 -2.32 -10.67
CA GLN A 223 6.05 -1.17 -10.91
C GLN A 223 6.81 -1.34 -12.22
N LEU A 224 6.70 -0.36 -13.08
CA LEU A 224 7.49 -0.22 -14.30
C LEU A 224 8.43 0.98 -14.14
N ALA A 225 9.67 0.69 -13.77
CA ALA A 225 10.68 1.72 -13.50
C ALA A 225 10.98 2.55 -14.75
N GLY A 226 10.97 3.88 -14.59
CA GLY A 226 11.26 4.84 -15.67
C GLY A 226 10.17 4.98 -16.74
N HIS A 227 8.99 4.39 -16.55
CA HIS A 227 7.85 4.49 -17.48
C HIS A 227 6.81 5.56 -17.07
N GLY A 228 7.06 6.32 -16.00
CA GLY A 228 6.26 7.47 -15.60
C GLY A 228 6.49 8.70 -16.51
N GLU A 229 6.05 9.87 -16.05
CA GLU A 229 6.25 11.11 -16.80
C GLU A 229 7.72 11.51 -16.83
N VAL A 230 8.18 12.00 -17.98
CA VAL A 230 9.49 12.65 -18.09
C VAL A 230 9.48 13.94 -17.30
N GLY A 231 10.55 14.19 -16.58
CA GLY A 231 10.73 15.41 -15.79
C GLY A 231 10.90 16.67 -16.63
N PRO A 232 10.67 17.85 -16.03
CA PRO A 232 10.92 19.12 -16.67
C PRO A 232 12.36 19.21 -17.21
N ALA A 233 12.53 19.92 -18.30
CA ALA A 233 13.82 20.12 -18.98
C ALA A 233 14.51 18.78 -19.37
N GLY A 234 13.74 17.78 -19.78
CA GLY A 234 14.26 16.46 -20.13
C GLY A 234 14.89 15.72 -18.94
N GLY A 235 14.43 16.00 -17.72
CA GLY A 235 14.86 15.29 -16.52
C GLY A 235 14.46 13.81 -16.54
N PRO A 236 15.01 12.98 -15.63
CA PRO A 236 14.70 11.55 -15.56
C PRO A 236 13.20 11.31 -15.41
N SER A 237 12.70 10.24 -16.02
CA SER A 237 11.30 9.83 -15.87
C SER A 237 11.02 9.36 -14.44
N GLY A 238 9.77 9.53 -14.00
CA GLY A 238 9.23 8.83 -12.85
C GLY A 238 8.96 7.35 -13.17
N ASP A 239 8.29 6.67 -12.27
CA ASP A 239 7.86 5.28 -12.43
C ASP A 239 6.37 5.21 -12.76
N LEU A 240 5.97 4.15 -13.44
CA LEU A 240 4.56 3.85 -13.67
C LEU A 240 4.15 2.69 -12.77
N TYR A 241 3.11 2.90 -11.98
CA TYR A 241 2.46 1.88 -11.18
C TYR A 241 1.17 1.45 -11.86
N VAL A 242 1.01 0.16 -12.10
CA VAL A 242 -0.19 -0.44 -12.65
C VAL A 242 -0.89 -1.19 -11.53
N GLU A 243 -2.04 -0.70 -11.07
CA GLU A 243 -2.87 -1.33 -10.07
C GLU A 243 -3.88 -2.26 -10.74
N VAL A 244 -3.85 -3.53 -10.36
CA VAL A 244 -4.73 -4.58 -10.88
C VAL A 244 -6.07 -4.55 -10.15
N VAL A 245 -7.16 -4.68 -10.90
CA VAL A 245 -8.52 -4.88 -10.38
C VAL A 245 -9.10 -6.11 -11.08
N GLU A 246 -9.34 -7.18 -10.32
CA GLU A 246 -9.95 -8.40 -10.85
C GLU A 246 -11.45 -8.19 -11.08
N ARG A 247 -11.95 -8.54 -12.27
CA ARG A 247 -13.39 -8.55 -12.57
C ARG A 247 -14.06 -9.79 -12.00
N PRO A 248 -15.26 -9.65 -11.41
CA PRO A 248 -16.04 -10.79 -10.95
C PRO A 248 -16.27 -11.79 -12.08
N HIS A 249 -16.03 -13.08 -11.81
CA HIS A 249 -16.33 -14.15 -12.77
C HIS A 249 -17.77 -14.66 -12.56
N PRO A 250 -18.50 -15.01 -13.62
CA PRO A 250 -19.91 -15.44 -13.49
C PRO A 250 -20.06 -16.75 -12.73
N THR A 251 -19.12 -17.65 -12.79
CA THR A 251 -19.19 -19.02 -12.23
C THR A 251 -18.30 -19.18 -11.00
N PHE A 252 -17.11 -18.61 -11.01
CA PHE A 252 -16.12 -18.81 -9.96
C PHE A 252 -16.02 -17.61 -9.02
N THR A 253 -15.93 -17.90 -7.73
CA THR A 253 -15.64 -16.91 -6.68
C THR A 253 -14.26 -17.22 -6.11
N ARG A 254 -13.34 -16.26 -6.19
CA ARG A 254 -12.02 -16.39 -5.62
C ARG A 254 -12.00 -16.13 -4.12
N ARG A 255 -11.30 -16.97 -3.35
CA ARG A 255 -11.04 -16.77 -1.92
C ARG A 255 -9.57 -17.07 -1.64
N GLY A 256 -8.74 -16.02 -1.62
CA GLY A 256 -7.28 -16.17 -1.60
C GLY A 256 -6.80 -16.79 -2.92
N ASP A 257 -6.14 -17.95 -2.84
CA ASP A 257 -5.68 -18.67 -4.02
C ASP A 257 -6.65 -19.80 -4.44
N ASP A 258 -7.71 -20.06 -3.64
CA ASP A 258 -8.72 -21.05 -3.99
C ASP A 258 -9.86 -20.44 -4.80
N LEU A 259 -10.41 -21.26 -5.69
CA LEU A 259 -11.61 -20.95 -6.47
C LEU A 259 -12.79 -21.74 -5.92
N HIS A 260 -13.94 -21.11 -5.82
CA HIS A 260 -15.18 -21.72 -5.38
C HIS A 260 -16.21 -21.65 -6.48
N CYS A 261 -16.90 -22.75 -6.75
CA CYS A 261 -18.07 -22.78 -7.63
C CYS A 261 -19.18 -23.67 -7.03
N THR A 262 -20.38 -23.53 -7.55
CA THR A 262 -21.51 -24.37 -7.19
C THR A 262 -21.91 -25.23 -8.38
N LEU A 263 -21.91 -26.55 -8.20
CA LEU A 263 -22.39 -27.52 -9.18
C LEU A 263 -23.80 -27.93 -8.81
N GLU A 264 -24.77 -27.55 -9.61
CA GLU A 264 -26.16 -27.97 -9.46
C GLU A 264 -26.38 -29.32 -10.16
N MET A 265 -26.99 -30.27 -9.44
CA MET A 265 -27.27 -31.58 -9.97
C MET A 265 -28.66 -32.09 -9.56
N PRO A 266 -29.31 -32.92 -10.38
CA PRO A 266 -30.61 -33.49 -10.01
C PRO A 266 -30.48 -34.50 -8.86
N MET A 267 -31.53 -34.61 -8.03
CA MET A 267 -31.56 -35.52 -6.89
C MET A 267 -31.32 -37.00 -7.28
N THR A 268 -31.74 -37.40 -8.47
CA THR A 268 -31.54 -38.76 -8.98
C THR A 268 -30.07 -39.09 -9.22
N ALA A 269 -29.32 -38.13 -9.78
CA ALA A 269 -27.88 -38.26 -9.97
C ALA A 269 -27.14 -38.30 -8.62
N ALA A 270 -27.54 -37.44 -7.66
CA ALA A 270 -26.96 -37.45 -6.33
C ALA A 270 -27.25 -38.75 -5.56
N ALA A 271 -28.44 -39.32 -5.73
CA ALA A 271 -28.82 -40.57 -5.08
C ALA A 271 -28.11 -41.80 -5.67
N LEU A 272 -28.01 -41.91 -6.99
CA LEU A 272 -27.45 -43.04 -7.70
C LEU A 272 -25.95 -42.99 -7.90
N GLY A 273 -25.35 -41.78 -7.78
CA GLY A 273 -24.00 -41.47 -8.20
C GLY A 273 -23.90 -41.21 -9.70
N THR A 274 -22.96 -40.46 -10.10
CA THR A 274 -22.72 -40.08 -11.51
C THR A 274 -21.33 -39.47 -11.69
N THR A 275 -20.86 -39.47 -12.91
CA THR A 275 -19.70 -38.67 -13.30
C THR A 275 -20.21 -37.40 -13.99
N VAL A 276 -19.73 -36.25 -13.60
CA VAL A 276 -20.11 -34.93 -14.15
C VAL A 276 -18.89 -34.26 -14.72
N GLU A 277 -19.00 -33.78 -15.94
CA GLU A 277 -17.99 -32.94 -16.58
C GLU A 277 -18.16 -31.47 -16.14
N LEU A 278 -17.08 -30.87 -15.61
CA LEU A 278 -17.05 -29.50 -15.12
C LEU A 278 -16.05 -28.68 -15.93
N GLU A 279 -16.53 -27.59 -16.53
CA GLU A 279 -15.67 -26.61 -17.19
C GLU A 279 -14.91 -25.81 -16.14
N THR A 280 -13.57 -25.93 -16.13
CA THR A 280 -12.66 -25.20 -15.25
C THR A 280 -11.88 -24.14 -16.04
N LEU A 281 -11.02 -23.36 -15.37
CA LEU A 281 -10.12 -22.42 -16.06
C LEU A 281 -9.03 -23.11 -16.89
N ASP A 282 -8.73 -24.38 -16.57
CA ASP A 282 -7.73 -25.21 -17.27
C ASP A 282 -8.33 -26.07 -18.39
N GLY A 283 -9.65 -26.14 -18.48
CA GLY A 283 -10.40 -26.99 -19.40
C GLY A 283 -11.42 -27.83 -18.68
N SER A 284 -11.89 -28.90 -19.31
CA SER A 284 -12.92 -29.78 -18.76
C SER A 284 -12.29 -30.83 -17.87
N GLU A 285 -12.88 -31.02 -16.68
CA GLU A 285 -12.49 -32.00 -15.67
C GLU A 285 -13.67 -32.86 -15.27
N GLU A 286 -13.45 -34.17 -15.10
CA GLU A 286 -14.47 -35.11 -14.66
C GLU A 286 -14.50 -35.22 -13.13
N ILE A 287 -15.71 -35.11 -12.57
CA ILE A 287 -15.95 -35.23 -11.13
C ILE A 287 -16.82 -36.47 -10.89
N ASP A 288 -16.31 -37.41 -10.10
CA ASP A 288 -17.07 -38.55 -9.64
C ASP A 288 -17.90 -38.21 -8.40
N VAL A 289 -19.21 -38.21 -8.56
CA VAL A 289 -20.18 -37.99 -7.48
C VAL A 289 -20.61 -39.34 -6.92
N ARG A 290 -20.37 -39.58 -5.65
CA ARG A 290 -20.69 -40.83 -4.99
C ARG A 290 -22.20 -40.99 -4.79
N PRO A 291 -22.73 -42.24 -4.83
CA PRO A 291 -24.12 -42.49 -4.48
C PRO A 291 -24.45 -42.00 -3.06
N GLY A 292 -25.58 -41.31 -2.91
CA GLY A 292 -26.04 -40.76 -1.63
C GLY A 292 -25.45 -39.41 -1.26
N THR A 293 -24.77 -38.71 -2.19
CA THR A 293 -24.24 -37.35 -2.01
C THR A 293 -25.35 -36.41 -1.57
N GLN A 294 -25.05 -35.58 -0.58
CA GLN A 294 -25.99 -34.59 -0.01
C GLN A 294 -25.71 -33.18 -0.53
N SER A 295 -26.76 -32.36 -0.54
CA SER A 295 -26.63 -30.94 -0.83
C SER A 295 -25.74 -30.27 0.22
N GLY A 296 -24.77 -29.46 -0.22
CA GLY A 296 -23.77 -28.81 0.64
C GLY A 296 -22.46 -29.59 0.83
N GLU A 297 -22.40 -30.83 0.29
CA GLU A 297 -21.12 -31.54 0.21
C GLU A 297 -20.14 -30.80 -0.72
N VAL A 298 -18.85 -31.02 -0.48
CA VAL A 298 -17.79 -30.33 -1.16
C VAL A 298 -16.81 -31.32 -1.77
N VAL A 299 -16.52 -31.13 -3.05
CA VAL A 299 -15.47 -31.84 -3.77
C VAL A 299 -14.31 -30.86 -4.02
N THR A 300 -13.09 -31.25 -3.68
CA THR A 300 -11.90 -30.41 -3.89
C THR A 300 -11.04 -30.99 -4.99
N LEU A 301 -10.86 -30.22 -6.05
CA LEU A 301 -9.95 -30.51 -7.15
C LEU A 301 -8.63 -29.78 -6.91
N ARG A 302 -7.59 -30.54 -6.59
CA ARG A 302 -6.30 -29.98 -6.17
C ARG A 302 -5.55 -29.33 -7.31
N GLY A 303 -4.97 -28.14 -7.04
CA GLY A 303 -4.12 -27.42 -7.98
C GLY A 303 -4.86 -26.76 -9.14
N LEU A 304 -6.19 -26.71 -9.13
CA LEU A 304 -7.02 -26.03 -10.13
C LEU A 304 -7.51 -24.64 -9.67
N GLY A 305 -6.95 -24.11 -8.60
CA GLY A 305 -7.15 -22.74 -8.15
C GLY A 305 -6.23 -21.74 -8.85
N VAL A 306 -6.08 -20.58 -8.26
CA VAL A 306 -5.22 -19.48 -8.73
C VAL A 306 -3.76 -19.79 -8.39
N ALA A 307 -2.83 -19.38 -9.25
CA ALA A 307 -1.40 -19.52 -8.98
C ALA A 307 -0.98 -18.68 -7.76
N HIS A 308 -0.01 -19.16 -7.01
CA HIS A 308 0.56 -18.36 -5.93
C HIS A 308 1.41 -17.22 -6.51
N LEU A 309 1.12 -15.98 -6.13
CA LEU A 309 1.89 -14.80 -6.59
C LEU A 309 3.36 -14.89 -6.14
N ARG A 310 3.63 -15.53 -5.00
CA ARG A 310 4.97 -15.77 -4.45
C ARG A 310 5.14 -17.24 -4.15
N GLY A 311 6.06 -17.90 -4.83
CA GLY A 311 6.32 -19.31 -4.66
C GLY A 311 5.90 -20.13 -5.87
N ALA A 312 5.85 -21.45 -5.69
CA ALA A 312 5.42 -22.39 -6.70
C ALA A 312 4.08 -23.04 -6.29
N GLY A 313 3.28 -23.45 -7.26
CA GLY A 313 2.01 -24.12 -7.05
C GLY A 313 0.81 -23.21 -7.26
N ARG A 314 -0.36 -23.80 -7.02
CA ARG A 314 -1.69 -23.19 -7.18
C ARG A 314 -2.58 -23.61 -6.03
N GLY A 315 -3.59 -22.81 -5.72
CA GLY A 315 -4.68 -23.18 -4.84
C GLY A 315 -5.57 -24.27 -5.44
N ASP A 316 -6.65 -24.58 -4.79
CA ASP A 316 -7.57 -25.64 -5.15
C ASP A 316 -8.87 -25.06 -5.75
N LEU A 317 -9.58 -25.88 -6.54
CA LEU A 317 -10.96 -25.60 -6.94
C LEU A 317 -11.91 -26.36 -6.00
N VAL A 318 -12.71 -25.60 -5.26
CA VAL A 318 -13.67 -26.08 -4.26
C VAL A 318 -15.07 -26.07 -4.88
N VAL A 319 -15.58 -27.24 -5.21
CA VAL A 319 -16.89 -27.41 -5.85
C VAL A 319 -17.93 -27.73 -4.79
N HIS A 320 -18.89 -26.83 -4.59
CA HIS A 320 -20.04 -27.03 -3.69
C HIS A 320 -21.17 -27.71 -4.44
N LEU A 321 -21.57 -28.90 -3.98
CA LEU A 321 -22.64 -29.66 -4.60
C LEU A 321 -24.00 -29.15 -4.11
N SER A 322 -24.87 -28.79 -5.05
CA SER A 322 -26.24 -28.33 -4.80
C SER A 322 -27.23 -29.33 -5.43
N VAL A 323 -27.90 -30.10 -4.60
CA VAL A 323 -28.86 -31.09 -5.09
C VAL A 323 -30.22 -30.43 -5.32
N LEU A 324 -30.68 -30.49 -6.54
CA LEU A 324 -31.97 -29.93 -6.95
C LEU A 324 -33.06 -30.98 -6.98
N THR A 325 -34.17 -30.67 -6.32
CA THR A 325 -35.42 -31.46 -6.47
C THR A 325 -36.22 -30.91 -7.65
N PRO A 326 -36.88 -31.77 -8.45
CA PRO A 326 -37.71 -31.32 -9.56
C PRO A 326 -38.86 -30.45 -9.08
N LYS A 327 -39.07 -29.31 -9.74
CA LYS A 327 -40.15 -28.34 -9.41
C LYS A 327 -41.49 -28.69 -10.02
N ALA A 328 -41.50 -29.45 -11.10
CA ALA A 328 -42.70 -29.98 -11.78
C ALA A 328 -42.48 -31.43 -12.10
N LEU A 329 -43.51 -32.23 -11.92
CA LEU A 329 -43.52 -33.66 -12.21
C LEU A 329 -44.70 -33.96 -13.15
N ASP A 330 -44.48 -34.85 -14.08
CA ASP A 330 -45.58 -35.48 -14.82
C ASP A 330 -46.20 -36.62 -14.00
N GLU A 331 -47.32 -37.17 -14.46
CA GLU A 331 -48.08 -38.21 -13.73
C GLU A 331 -47.24 -39.49 -13.46
N GLU A 332 -46.38 -39.86 -14.42
CA GLU A 332 -45.54 -41.05 -14.28
C GLU A 332 -44.36 -40.79 -13.31
N GLN A 333 -43.74 -39.66 -13.36
CA GLN A 333 -42.69 -39.25 -12.40
C GLN A 333 -43.25 -39.17 -10.97
N GLU A 334 -44.46 -38.61 -10.83
CA GLU A 334 -45.11 -38.54 -9.53
C GLU A 334 -45.41 -39.94 -8.98
N ARG A 335 -45.92 -40.87 -9.84
CA ARG A 335 -46.17 -42.25 -9.48
C ARG A 335 -44.90 -42.95 -9.00
N LEU A 336 -43.80 -42.84 -9.75
CA LEU A 336 -42.49 -43.44 -9.40
C LEU A 336 -41.93 -42.87 -8.09
N LEU A 337 -42.03 -41.59 -7.87
CA LEU A 337 -41.56 -40.97 -6.62
C LEU A 337 -42.44 -41.41 -5.43
N ARG A 338 -43.74 -41.53 -5.57
CA ARG A 338 -44.64 -42.10 -4.52
C ARG A 338 -44.31 -43.56 -4.21
N GLU A 339 -44.01 -44.35 -5.23
CA GLU A 339 -43.60 -45.75 -5.06
C GLU A 339 -42.24 -45.82 -4.31
N LEU A 340 -41.30 -45.00 -4.66
CA LEU A 340 -40.03 -44.88 -3.94
C LEU A 340 -40.24 -44.47 -2.48
N ALA A 341 -41.10 -43.49 -2.21
CA ALA A 341 -41.41 -43.03 -0.85
C ALA A 341 -42.04 -44.17 -0.01
N ALA A 342 -42.94 -44.97 -0.62
CA ALA A 342 -43.52 -46.12 0.04
C ALA A 342 -42.46 -47.20 0.37
N LEU A 343 -41.57 -47.53 -0.58
CA LEU A 343 -40.47 -48.47 -0.35
C LEU A 343 -39.52 -48.05 0.77
N ARG A 344 -39.34 -46.75 0.96
CA ARG A 344 -38.48 -46.18 1.99
C ARG A 344 -39.19 -45.88 3.30
N GLY A 345 -40.51 -46.04 3.36
CA GLY A 345 -41.33 -45.70 4.53
C GLY A 345 -41.39 -44.19 4.80
N GLU A 346 -41.22 -43.38 3.78
CA GLU A 346 -41.14 -41.91 3.87
C GLU A 346 -42.47 -41.22 3.47
N GLU A 347 -43.58 -41.93 3.33
CA GLU A 347 -44.91 -41.40 2.97
C GLU A 347 -45.41 -40.35 3.98
N ARG A 348 -45.03 -40.49 5.25
CA ARG A 348 -45.37 -39.56 6.34
C ARG A 348 -44.13 -39.26 7.18
N PRO A 349 -43.19 -38.45 6.66
CA PRO A 349 -41.96 -38.18 7.37
C PRO A 349 -42.23 -37.37 8.64
N ALA A 350 -41.72 -37.85 9.78
CA ALA A 350 -41.68 -37.06 10.99
C ALA A 350 -40.62 -35.94 10.82
N GLY A 351 -41.05 -34.70 10.92
CA GLY A 351 -40.11 -33.55 10.86
C GLY A 351 -39.05 -33.68 11.97
N ARG A 352 -37.78 -33.77 11.58
CA ARG A 352 -36.65 -33.77 12.52
C ARG A 352 -35.91 -32.42 12.42
N MET A 353 -35.88 -31.68 13.52
CA MET A 353 -35.02 -30.49 13.57
C MET A 353 -33.56 -30.92 13.57
N ALA A 354 -32.80 -30.45 12.58
CA ALA A 354 -31.36 -30.60 12.61
C ALA A 354 -30.79 -29.77 13.75
N PRO A 355 -29.80 -30.26 14.48
CA PRO A 355 -29.08 -29.41 15.45
C PRO A 355 -28.51 -28.21 14.72
N ALA A 356 -28.63 -27.02 15.33
CA ALA A 356 -28.01 -25.81 14.80
C ALA A 356 -26.54 -26.12 14.55
N GLN A 357 -26.12 -26.01 13.29
CA GLN A 357 -24.68 -26.06 12.95
C GLN A 357 -24.02 -24.90 13.68
N GLY A 358 -23.38 -25.19 14.80
CA GLY A 358 -22.63 -24.20 15.56
C GLY A 358 -21.57 -23.60 14.66
N SER A 359 -21.80 -22.36 14.25
CA SER A 359 -20.81 -21.56 13.56
C SER A 359 -19.58 -21.49 14.46
N GLY A 360 -18.61 -22.33 14.22
CA GLY A 360 -17.34 -21.98 14.50
C GLY A 360 -16.47 -22.32 15.62
N LEU A 361 -15.49 -21.60 15.73
CA LEU A 361 -14.32 -21.62 16.62
C LEU A 361 -14.52 -22.10 18.07
N PHE A 362 -15.71 -21.91 18.66
CA PHE A 362 -16.01 -22.32 20.03
C PHE A 362 -16.35 -23.81 20.21
N SER A 363 -16.79 -24.52 19.16
CA SER A 363 -17.04 -25.98 19.27
C SER A 363 -15.71 -26.75 19.28
N LYS A 364 -14.72 -26.34 18.50
CA LYS A 364 -13.37 -26.97 18.48
C LYS A 364 -12.57 -26.75 19.77
N LEU A 365 -12.86 -25.69 20.53
CA LEU A 365 -12.24 -25.47 21.84
C LEU A 365 -12.89 -26.34 22.94
N ARG A 366 -14.20 -26.59 22.87
CA ARG A 366 -14.91 -27.39 23.87
C ARG A 366 -14.54 -28.87 23.78
N ASP A 367 -14.36 -29.40 22.57
CA ASP A 367 -13.93 -30.80 22.38
C ASP A 367 -12.47 -31.04 22.79
N LYS A 368 -11.64 -29.99 22.80
CA LYS A 368 -10.25 -30.05 23.28
C LYS A 368 -10.10 -29.96 24.80
N ILE A 369 -11.12 -29.44 25.51
CA ILE A 369 -11.13 -29.30 26.97
C ILE A 369 -11.87 -30.47 27.65
N ALA A 370 -12.74 -31.16 26.95
CA ALA A 370 -13.51 -32.32 27.47
C ALA A 370 -12.80 -33.66 27.30
N GLY A 371 -11.60 -33.70 26.78
CA GLY A 371 -10.78 -34.88 26.53
C GLY A 371 -9.60 -35.04 27.51
N HIS A 372 -9.85 -34.84 28.80
CA HIS A 372 -8.95 -35.31 29.88
C HIS A 372 -9.77 -35.92 30.99
#